data_5a4be30a0faab89ffa9b96d7f7084780
#
_entry.id   5a4be30a0faab89ffa9b96d7f7084780
#
_cell.length_a   1.000
_cell.length_b   1.000
_cell.length_c   1.000
_cell.angle_alpha   90.00
_cell.angle_beta   90.00
_cell.angle_gamma   90.00
#
_symmetry.space_group_name_H-M   'P 1'
#
loop_
_entity.id
_entity.type
_entity.pdbx_description
1 polymer ?
#
loop_
_entity_poly.entity_id
_entity_poly.type
_entity_poly.pdbx_seq_one_letter_code
_entity_poly.pdbx_strand_id
1 'polypeptide(L)'
;MCIRDSTNMDGAAIDPASIRVSTDFYAIVTVSNTSGHERYADLALTHIFPAGWEITSERDLSSLTYQDIRDDRVLSYFDLSRGESKEIPVKLTATYKGRYYLPSVYCEAMYDNAVRALKKGQWVEVVD
;
A
#
# COMPACT_ATOMS: atom_id res chain seq x y z
N MET A 1 -9.05 -6.27 -8.04
CA MET A 1 -7.63 -6.60 -8.29
C MET A 1 -6.73 -5.62 -7.56
N CYS A 2 -5.60 -6.08 -7.06
CA CYS A 2 -4.69 -5.26 -6.26
C CYS A 2 -3.26 -5.38 -6.80
N ILE A 3 -2.62 -4.22 -7.03
CA ILE A 3 -1.23 -4.14 -7.51
C ILE A 3 -0.46 -3.24 -6.56
N ARG A 4 0.76 -3.65 -6.18
CA ARG A 4 1.65 -2.83 -5.37
C ARG A 4 2.92 -2.52 -6.14
N ASP A 5 3.23 -1.23 -6.25
CA ASP A 5 4.43 -0.72 -6.90
C ASP A 5 5.23 0.15 -5.93
N SER A 6 6.51 0.31 -6.22
CA SER A 6 7.37 1.24 -5.48
C SER A 6 8.02 2.22 -6.45
N THR A 7 8.04 3.48 -6.08
CA THR A 7 8.63 4.54 -6.90
C THR A 7 9.55 5.42 -6.06
N ASN A 8 10.51 6.08 -6.72
CA ASN A 8 11.29 7.13 -6.07
C ASN A 8 10.44 8.42 -5.96
N MET A 9 11.03 9.48 -5.43
CA MET A 9 10.31 10.76 -5.25
C MET A 9 9.94 11.42 -6.56
N ASP A 10 10.58 11.06 -7.67
CA ASP A 10 10.29 11.58 -9.01
C ASP A 10 9.24 10.74 -9.74
N GLY A 11 8.78 9.65 -9.15
CA GLY A 11 7.79 8.77 -9.74
C GLY A 11 8.35 7.65 -10.60
N ALA A 12 9.67 7.51 -10.70
CA ALA A 12 10.29 6.42 -11.44
C ALA A 12 10.25 5.13 -10.62
N ALA A 13 9.98 3.99 -11.28
CA ALA A 13 9.89 2.70 -10.62
C ALA A 13 11.23 2.31 -9.96
N ILE A 14 11.16 1.76 -8.75
CA ILE A 14 12.31 1.21 -8.04
C ILE A 14 12.01 -0.21 -7.56
N ASP A 15 13.06 -0.97 -7.29
CA ASP A 15 12.94 -2.31 -6.76
C ASP A 15 13.03 -2.27 -5.22
N PRO A 16 11.95 -2.58 -4.49
CA PRO A 16 11.98 -2.55 -3.03
C PRO A 16 12.82 -3.66 -2.41
N ALA A 17 13.26 -4.64 -3.20
CA ALA A 17 14.12 -5.72 -2.71
C ALA A 17 15.45 -5.21 -2.20
N SER A 18 15.92 -4.06 -2.68
CA SER A 18 17.17 -3.44 -2.23
C SER A 18 17.05 -1.92 -2.32
N ILE A 19 16.99 -1.26 -1.17
CA ILE A 19 16.89 0.20 -1.08
C ILE A 19 17.99 0.71 -0.16
N ARG A 20 18.65 1.77 -0.57
CA ARG A 20 19.71 2.38 0.24
C ARG A 20 19.14 3.09 1.46
N VAL A 21 19.85 3.01 2.57
CA VAL A 21 19.46 3.71 3.81
C VAL A 21 19.34 5.22 3.55
N SER A 22 18.41 5.85 4.22
CA SER A 22 18.07 7.28 4.08
C SER A 22 17.39 7.65 2.75
N THR A 23 16.90 6.69 2.00
CA THR A 23 16.15 6.94 0.77
C THR A 23 14.68 7.14 1.08
N ASP A 24 14.10 8.23 0.56
CA ASP A 24 12.67 8.46 0.57
C ASP A 24 12.05 7.86 -0.69
N PHE A 25 10.93 7.20 -0.53
CA PHE A 25 10.24 6.56 -1.65
C PHE A 25 8.75 6.40 -1.37
N TYR A 26 8.00 6.04 -2.40
CA TYR A 26 6.57 5.73 -2.28
C TYR A 26 6.32 4.25 -2.50
N ALA A 27 5.45 3.68 -1.67
CA ALA A 27 4.78 2.41 -1.97
C ALA A 27 3.35 2.75 -2.39
N ILE A 28 2.97 2.31 -3.58
CA ILE A 28 1.67 2.65 -4.17
C ILE A 28 0.88 1.37 -4.37
N VAL A 29 -0.30 1.30 -3.77
CA VAL A 29 -1.24 0.21 -4.01
C VAL A 29 -2.34 0.73 -4.92
N THR A 30 -2.56 0.04 -6.04
CA THR A 30 -3.65 0.32 -6.95
C THR A 30 -4.70 -0.77 -6.79
N VAL A 31 -5.92 -0.37 -6.45
CA VAL A 31 -7.06 -1.27 -6.31
C VAL A 31 -8.07 -0.95 -7.39
N SER A 32 -8.46 -1.97 -8.17
CA SER A 32 -9.34 -1.81 -9.32
C SER A 32 -10.58 -2.67 -9.20
N ASN A 33 -11.73 -2.12 -9.54
CA ASN A 33 -12.97 -2.87 -9.68
C ASN A 33 -13.19 -3.22 -11.16
N THR A 34 -12.57 -4.33 -11.60
CA THR A 34 -12.65 -4.80 -12.99
C THR A 34 -13.55 -6.01 -13.17
N SER A 35 -14.17 -6.49 -12.10
CA SER A 35 -14.93 -7.76 -12.11
C SER A 35 -16.36 -7.63 -12.60
N GLY A 36 -16.81 -6.43 -13.00
CA GLY A 36 -18.18 -6.21 -13.48
C GLY A 36 -19.21 -5.94 -12.39
N HIS A 37 -18.82 -5.91 -11.14
CA HIS A 37 -19.70 -5.49 -10.04
C HIS A 37 -20.01 -4.00 -10.15
N GLU A 38 -21.23 -3.61 -9.76
CA GLU A 38 -21.63 -2.21 -9.86
C GLU A 38 -20.84 -1.31 -8.93
N ARG A 39 -20.61 -1.77 -7.70
CA ARG A 39 -19.88 -1.01 -6.70
C ARG A 39 -19.42 -1.91 -5.57
N TYR A 40 -18.20 -1.68 -5.12
CA TYR A 40 -17.72 -2.22 -3.85
C TYR A 40 -17.76 -1.10 -2.81
N ALA A 41 -18.58 -1.28 -1.78
CA ALA A 41 -18.67 -0.35 -0.66
C ALA A 41 -17.83 -0.86 0.51
N ASP A 42 -17.34 0.09 1.32
CA ASP A 42 -16.66 -0.20 2.58
C ASP A 42 -15.47 -1.16 2.43
N LEU A 43 -14.62 -0.88 1.44
CA LEU A 43 -13.37 -1.61 1.27
C LEU A 43 -12.35 -1.17 2.33
N ALA A 44 -11.64 -2.13 2.88
CA ALA A 44 -10.56 -1.90 3.85
C ALA A 44 -9.26 -2.43 3.27
N LEU A 45 -8.28 -1.55 3.07
CA LEU A 45 -6.94 -1.88 2.62
C LEU A 45 -5.99 -1.86 3.82
N THR A 46 -5.34 -2.99 4.08
CA THR A 46 -4.31 -3.09 5.11
C THR A 46 -2.94 -3.19 4.44
N HIS A 47 -2.09 -2.20 4.69
CA HIS A 47 -0.75 -2.15 4.13
C HIS A 47 0.26 -2.09 5.29
N ILE A 48 0.94 -3.21 5.53
CA ILE A 48 1.90 -3.34 6.63
C ILE A 48 3.31 -3.23 6.07
N PHE A 49 4.17 -2.50 6.77
CA PHE A 49 5.54 -2.25 6.33
C PHE A 49 6.55 -2.87 7.29
N PRO A 50 7.74 -3.25 6.79
CA PRO A 50 8.80 -3.80 7.63
C PRO A 50 9.37 -2.75 8.59
N ALA A 51 9.94 -3.20 9.68
CA ALA A 51 10.49 -2.33 10.72
C ALA A 51 11.63 -1.42 10.24
N GLY A 52 12.29 -1.78 9.14
CA GLY A 52 13.35 -0.98 8.55
C GLY A 52 12.89 0.25 7.78
N TRP A 53 11.60 0.34 7.50
CA TRP A 53 11.00 1.47 6.79
C TRP A 53 10.17 2.30 7.75
N GLU A 54 10.34 3.60 7.71
CA GLU A 54 9.57 4.53 8.53
C GLU A 54 8.47 5.17 7.68
N ILE A 55 7.24 5.17 8.16
CA ILE A 55 6.11 5.80 7.48
C ILE A 55 6.17 7.30 7.76
N THR A 56 6.32 8.09 6.70
CA THR A 56 6.39 9.54 6.78
C THR A 56 5.19 10.23 6.12
N SER A 57 4.21 9.44 5.66
CA SER A 57 3.00 9.96 5.04
C SER A 57 2.14 10.72 6.03
N GLU A 58 1.47 11.76 5.52
CA GLU A 58 0.35 12.39 6.20
C GLU A 58 -0.94 11.76 5.68
N ARG A 59 -1.98 11.81 6.52
CA ARG A 59 -3.30 11.32 6.14
C ARG A 59 -3.85 12.12 4.96
N ASP A 60 -4.25 11.42 3.91
CA ASP A 60 -4.84 12.01 2.71
C ASP A 60 -6.24 11.41 2.50
N LEU A 61 -7.26 12.23 2.62
CA LEU A 61 -8.65 11.82 2.45
C LEU A 61 -9.26 12.29 1.12
N SER A 62 -8.44 12.74 0.18
CA SER A 62 -8.94 13.27 -1.10
C SER A 62 -9.72 12.22 -1.91
N SER A 63 -9.33 10.95 -1.83
CA SER A 63 -9.98 9.84 -2.53
C SER A 63 -10.46 8.72 -1.60
N LEU A 64 -10.27 8.90 -0.29
CA LEU A 64 -10.58 7.88 0.73
C LEU A 64 -11.67 8.37 1.66
N THR A 65 -12.47 7.44 2.19
CA THR A 65 -13.46 7.74 3.22
C THR A 65 -12.77 8.00 4.55
N TYR A 66 -11.74 7.20 4.86
CA TYR A 66 -11.00 7.31 6.11
C TYR A 66 -9.62 6.67 5.94
N GLN A 67 -8.63 7.16 6.69
CA GLN A 67 -7.30 6.56 6.73
C GLN A 67 -6.73 6.64 8.13
N ASP A 68 -6.18 5.52 8.62
CA ASP A 68 -5.52 5.42 9.91
C ASP A 68 -4.06 5.06 9.67
N ILE A 69 -3.15 5.93 10.08
CA ILE A 69 -1.69 5.73 9.92
C ILE A 69 -1.12 5.38 11.29
N ARG A 70 -0.48 4.20 11.37
CA ARG A 70 0.18 3.72 12.58
C ARG A 70 1.67 3.56 12.33
N ASP A 71 2.43 3.14 13.35
CA ASP A 71 3.89 3.04 13.25
C ASP A 71 4.36 2.06 12.18
N ASP A 72 3.62 0.98 11.97
CA ASP A 72 4.01 -0.12 11.06
C ASP A 72 3.02 -0.37 9.93
N ARG A 73 1.91 0.36 9.88
CA ARG A 73 0.87 0.09 8.90
C ARG A 73 0.01 1.30 8.59
N VAL A 74 -0.62 1.23 7.42
CA VAL A 74 -1.62 2.21 6.99
C VAL A 74 -2.89 1.44 6.66
N LEU A 75 -3.99 1.84 7.29
CA LEU A 75 -5.32 1.30 7.06
C LEU A 75 -6.12 2.33 6.28
N SER A 76 -6.58 1.97 5.09
CA SER A 76 -7.31 2.88 4.21
C SER A 76 -8.70 2.32 3.91
N TYR A 77 -9.71 3.17 4.00
CA TYR A 77 -11.11 2.79 3.80
C TYR A 77 -11.70 3.62 2.66
N PHE A 78 -12.37 2.94 1.73
CA PHE A 78 -12.86 3.59 0.53
C PHE A 78 -13.93 2.75 -0.16
N ASP A 79 -14.58 3.34 -1.16
CA ASP A 79 -15.51 2.66 -2.05
C ASP A 79 -14.92 2.63 -3.46
N LEU A 80 -15.30 1.64 -4.27
CA LEU A 80 -14.96 1.56 -5.68
C LEU A 80 -16.21 1.40 -6.53
N SER A 81 -16.45 2.34 -7.42
CA SER A 81 -17.49 2.24 -8.41
C SER A 81 -17.11 1.25 -9.51
N ARG A 82 -18.07 0.86 -10.34
CA ARG A 82 -17.83 -0.03 -11.45
C ARG A 82 -16.77 0.53 -12.40
N GLY A 83 -15.72 -0.25 -12.65
CA GLY A 83 -14.63 0.16 -13.53
C GLY A 83 -13.67 1.17 -12.92
N GLU A 84 -13.86 1.55 -11.67
CA GLU A 84 -13.01 2.52 -10.99
C GLU A 84 -11.72 1.88 -10.47
N SER A 85 -10.65 2.65 -10.50
CA SER A 85 -9.37 2.31 -9.85
C SER A 85 -8.94 3.44 -8.94
N LYS A 86 -8.37 3.09 -7.78
CA LYS A 86 -7.78 4.07 -6.86
C LYS A 86 -6.34 3.71 -6.57
N GLU A 87 -5.49 4.74 -6.58
CA GLU A 87 -4.10 4.62 -6.15
C GLU A 87 -3.97 5.17 -4.74
N ILE A 88 -3.32 4.41 -3.87
CA ILE A 88 -3.12 4.79 -2.48
C ILE A 88 -1.63 4.82 -2.20
N PRO A 89 -0.99 6.00 -2.31
CA PRO A 89 0.44 6.15 -2.06
C PRO A 89 0.74 6.28 -0.58
N VAL A 90 1.85 5.69 -0.15
CA VAL A 90 2.38 5.87 1.20
C VAL A 90 3.84 6.28 1.07
N LYS A 91 4.20 7.42 1.65
CA LYS A 91 5.57 7.89 1.66
C LYS A 91 6.34 7.24 2.79
N LEU A 92 7.51 6.72 2.46
CA LEU A 92 8.35 5.95 3.37
C LEU A 92 9.79 6.43 3.28
N THR A 93 10.53 6.21 4.37
CA THR A 93 11.98 6.38 4.39
C THR A 93 12.62 5.07 4.84
N ALA A 94 13.61 4.59 4.10
CA ALA A 94 14.42 3.44 4.50
C ALA A 94 15.38 3.89 5.60
N THR A 95 15.09 3.54 6.84
CA THR A 95 15.74 4.12 8.02
C THR A 95 16.79 3.20 8.64
N TYR A 96 16.49 1.90 8.75
CA TYR A 96 17.34 0.94 9.44
C TYR A 96 17.83 -0.14 8.50
N LYS A 97 19.15 -0.33 8.44
CA LYS A 97 19.76 -1.39 7.63
C LYS A 97 19.33 -2.77 8.12
N GLY A 98 19.14 -3.69 7.19
CA GLY A 98 18.79 -5.06 7.51
C GLY A 98 17.96 -5.70 6.42
N ARG A 99 17.64 -6.96 6.63
CA ARG A 99 16.77 -7.73 5.75
C ARG A 99 15.45 -7.97 6.46
N TYR A 100 14.37 -7.63 5.78
CA TYR A 100 13.02 -7.67 6.36
C TYR A 100 12.05 -8.36 5.42
N TYR A 101 10.99 -8.91 5.98
CA TYR A 101 9.88 -9.40 5.17
C TYR A 101 8.83 -8.30 5.03
N LEU A 102 8.52 -7.92 3.80
CA LEU A 102 7.43 -7.00 3.48
C LEU A 102 6.15 -7.84 3.38
N PRO A 103 5.21 -7.68 4.34
CA PRO A 103 4.02 -8.51 4.35
C PRO A 103 3.11 -8.30 3.14
N SER A 104 2.20 -9.24 2.94
CA SER A 104 1.19 -9.16 1.90
C SER A 104 0.31 -7.92 2.07
N VAL A 105 -0.06 -7.29 0.97
CA VAL A 105 -1.10 -6.27 0.96
C VAL A 105 -2.45 -6.98 0.87
N TYR A 106 -3.38 -6.52 1.67
CA TYR A 106 -4.68 -7.17 1.78
C TYR A 106 -5.79 -6.13 1.71
N CYS A 107 -6.76 -6.37 0.83
CA CYS A 107 -7.92 -5.52 0.65
C CYS A 107 -9.19 -6.37 0.64
N GLU A 108 -10.17 -6.03 1.47
CA GLU A 108 -11.43 -6.75 1.53
C GLU A 108 -12.61 -5.81 1.77
N ALA A 109 -13.79 -6.24 1.37
CA ALA A 109 -15.02 -5.56 1.74
C ALA A 109 -15.38 -5.93 3.18
N MET A 110 -15.63 -4.92 4.02
CA MET A 110 -15.87 -5.13 5.46
C MET A 110 -17.11 -6.00 5.75
N TYR A 111 -18.09 -5.92 4.88
CA TYR A 111 -19.38 -6.61 5.08
C TYR A 111 -19.61 -7.78 4.12
N ASP A 112 -18.63 -8.12 3.30
CA ASP A 112 -18.72 -9.24 2.35
C ASP A 112 -17.34 -9.92 2.23
N ASN A 113 -17.17 -11.00 2.95
CA ASN A 113 -15.91 -11.75 2.99
C ASN A 113 -15.53 -12.42 1.66
N ALA A 114 -16.46 -12.47 0.70
CA ALA A 114 -16.16 -12.99 -0.63
C ALA A 114 -15.42 -11.98 -1.51
N VAL A 115 -15.46 -10.70 -1.14
CA VAL A 115 -14.81 -9.62 -1.90
C VAL A 115 -13.49 -9.28 -1.24
N ARG A 116 -12.40 -9.76 -1.84
CA ARG A 116 -11.04 -9.48 -1.36
C ARG A 116 -10.00 -9.62 -2.46
N ALA A 117 -8.91 -8.89 -2.29
CA ALA A 117 -7.76 -8.96 -3.17
C ALA A 117 -6.49 -9.03 -2.33
N LEU A 118 -5.48 -9.72 -2.84
CA LEU A 118 -4.24 -9.97 -2.13
C LEU A 118 -3.06 -9.82 -3.08
N LYS A 119 -2.04 -9.07 -2.66
CA LYS A 119 -0.72 -9.05 -3.29
C LYS A 119 0.27 -9.70 -2.32
N LYS A 120 0.99 -10.72 -2.77
CA LYS A 120 1.95 -11.46 -1.96
C LYS A 120 3.04 -10.56 -1.37
N GLY A 121 3.49 -10.92 -0.18
CA GLY A 121 4.66 -10.32 0.43
C GLY A 121 5.97 -10.73 -0.25
N GLN A 122 7.04 -10.06 0.12
CA GLN A 122 8.37 -10.35 -0.41
C GLN A 122 9.46 -9.95 0.59
N TRP A 123 10.65 -10.49 0.42
CA TRP A 123 11.80 -10.05 1.17
C TRP A 123 12.32 -8.74 0.61
N VAL A 124 12.70 -7.84 1.50
CA VAL A 124 13.28 -6.55 1.16
C VAL A 124 14.53 -6.33 2.01
N GLU A 125 15.44 -5.48 1.52
CA GLU A 125 16.69 -5.18 2.21
C GLU A 125 16.96 -3.68 2.18
N VAL A 126 17.41 -3.15 3.31
CA VAL A 126 17.91 -1.79 3.41
C VAL A 126 19.43 -1.88 3.52
N VAL A 127 20.14 -1.28 2.57
CA VAL A 127 21.59 -1.37 2.41
C VAL A 127 22.26 -0.01 2.51
N ASP A 128 23.59 -0.03 2.64
CA ASP A 128 24.39 1.20 2.63
C ASP A 128 24.41 1.89 1.27
#